data_d2daf82c770df0c07112b3b6cfaaa5e1
#
_entry.id   d2daf82c770df0c07112b3b6cfaaa5e1
#
_cell.length_a   1.000
_cell.length_b   1.000
_cell.length_c   1.000
_cell.angle_alpha   90.00
_cell.angle_beta   90.00
_cell.angle_gamma   90.00
#
_symmetry.space_group_name_H-M   'P 1'
#
loop_
_entity.id
_entity.type
_entity.pdbx_description
1 polymer ?
#
loop_
_entity_poly.entity_id
_entity_poly.type
_entity_poly.pdbx_seq_one_letter_code
_entity_poly.pdbx_strand_id
1 'polypeptide(L)'
;MIIDQTTKTFINDQINPLTLILGVTGLIFYVAGYIQFKYPPKKTNHFYGYRTKTSMRSQEVWNYAQTFSAKKIQHLGVYSFFGGILAYFVNIDQFFAMWTGISLITALPILMIFQIEKELKRRFPKT
;
A
#
# COMPACT_ATOMS: atom_id res chain seq x y z
N MET A 1 -32.77 -16.26 -2.84
CA MET A 1 -32.05 -16.99 -1.79
C MET A 1 -31.99 -16.11 -0.54
N ILE A 2 -32.73 -16.50 0.48
CA ILE A 2 -32.75 -15.75 1.75
C ILE A 2 -31.60 -16.27 2.60
N ILE A 3 -30.53 -15.44 2.74
CA ILE A 3 -29.49 -15.74 3.71
C ILE A 3 -30.08 -15.57 5.09
N ASP A 4 -30.17 -16.66 5.85
CA ASP A 4 -30.69 -16.66 7.21
C ASP A 4 -29.95 -15.65 8.10
N GLN A 5 -30.64 -15.01 9.01
CA GLN A 5 -30.11 -14.06 9.97
C GLN A 5 -28.91 -14.64 10.75
N THR A 6 -28.97 -15.93 11.05
CA THR A 6 -27.90 -16.66 11.73
C THR A 6 -26.60 -16.65 10.88
N THR A 7 -26.71 -16.86 9.57
CA THR A 7 -25.58 -16.84 8.63
C THR A 7 -25.01 -15.42 8.48
N LYS A 8 -25.87 -14.39 8.46
CA LYS A 8 -25.42 -12.98 8.44
C LYS A 8 -24.67 -12.60 9.72
N THR A 9 -25.16 -13.07 10.86
CA THR A 9 -24.49 -12.83 12.15
C THR A 9 -23.12 -13.52 12.17
N PHE A 10 -23.04 -14.77 11.71
CA PHE A 10 -21.77 -15.50 11.59
C PHE A 10 -20.76 -14.82 10.70
N ILE A 11 -21.17 -14.31 9.55
CA ILE A 11 -20.29 -13.61 8.63
C ILE A 11 -19.82 -12.27 9.23
N ASN A 12 -20.73 -11.53 9.86
CA ASN A 12 -20.39 -10.26 10.50
C ASN A 12 -19.50 -10.41 11.72
N ASP A 13 -19.64 -11.51 12.47
CA ASP A 13 -18.81 -11.78 13.65
C ASP A 13 -17.42 -12.34 13.30
N GLN A 14 -17.26 -12.88 12.08
CA GLN A 14 -16.00 -13.53 11.65
C GLN A 14 -15.04 -12.60 10.94
N ILE A 15 -15.53 -11.63 10.19
CA ILE A 15 -14.67 -10.75 9.38
C ILE A 15 -14.63 -9.36 10.03
N ASN A 16 -13.53 -9.10 10.75
CA ASN A 16 -13.34 -7.78 11.35
C ASN A 16 -12.89 -6.74 10.31
N PRO A 17 -13.16 -5.44 10.55
CA PRO A 17 -12.79 -4.37 9.60
C PRO A 17 -11.30 -4.32 9.25
N LEU A 18 -10.41 -4.69 10.16
CA LEU A 18 -8.97 -4.73 9.92
C LEU A 18 -8.62 -5.71 8.79
N THR A 19 -9.25 -6.90 8.78
CA THR A 19 -9.08 -7.88 7.71
C THR A 19 -9.46 -7.32 6.35
N LEU A 20 -10.60 -6.66 6.25
CA LEU A 20 -11.08 -6.08 4.99
C LEU A 20 -10.21 -4.89 4.55
N ILE A 21 -9.90 -3.99 5.46
CA ILE A 21 -9.09 -2.80 5.16
C ILE A 21 -7.71 -3.21 4.64
N LEU A 22 -6.99 -4.05 5.38
CA LEU A 22 -5.65 -4.48 4.99
C LEU A 22 -5.66 -5.41 3.77
N GLY A 23 -6.62 -6.32 3.68
CA GLY A 23 -6.71 -7.25 2.57
C GLY A 23 -6.99 -6.55 1.24
N VAL A 24 -8.01 -5.71 1.19
CA VAL A 24 -8.41 -4.99 -0.02
C VAL A 24 -7.36 -3.96 -0.43
N THR A 25 -6.88 -3.13 0.50
CA THR A 25 -5.86 -2.13 0.20
C THR A 25 -4.52 -2.79 -0.18
N GLY A 26 -4.18 -3.91 0.45
CA GLY A 26 -3.01 -4.70 0.09
C GLY A 26 -3.05 -5.17 -1.36
N LEU A 27 -4.19 -5.69 -1.80
CA LEU A 27 -4.40 -6.09 -3.19
C LEU A 27 -4.29 -4.89 -4.15
N ILE A 28 -4.90 -3.76 -3.79
CA ILE A 28 -4.83 -2.53 -4.60
C ILE A 28 -3.38 -2.05 -4.73
N PHE A 29 -2.63 -1.99 -3.65
CA PHE A 29 -1.22 -1.58 -3.68
C PHE A 29 -0.37 -2.54 -4.51
N TYR A 30 -0.60 -3.85 -4.37
CA TYR A 30 0.13 -4.82 -5.17
C TYR A 30 -0.11 -4.62 -6.67
N VAL A 31 -1.37 -4.50 -7.08
CA VAL A 31 -1.74 -4.28 -8.49
C VAL A 31 -1.19 -2.97 -9.01
N ALA A 32 -1.33 -1.88 -8.25
CA ALA A 32 -0.81 -0.56 -8.62
C ALA A 32 0.72 -0.58 -8.78
N GLY A 33 1.44 -1.19 -7.84
CA GLY A 33 2.89 -1.35 -7.92
C GLY A 33 3.32 -2.24 -9.08
N TYR A 34 2.58 -3.30 -9.35
CA TYR A 34 2.83 -4.17 -10.51
C TYR A 34 2.67 -3.42 -11.84
N ILE A 35 1.60 -2.65 -11.99
CA ILE A 35 1.36 -1.84 -13.19
C ILE A 35 2.49 -0.82 -13.38
N GLN A 36 2.87 -0.11 -12.33
CA GLN A 36 3.96 0.86 -12.37
C GLN A 36 5.31 0.20 -12.68
N PHE A 37 5.55 -1.00 -12.17
CA PHE A 37 6.78 -1.76 -12.45
C PHE A 37 6.86 -2.22 -13.90
N LYS A 38 5.74 -2.74 -14.42
CA LYS A 38 5.67 -3.27 -15.78
C LYS A 38 5.60 -2.17 -16.84
N TYR A 39 4.92 -1.07 -16.52
CA TYR A 39 4.71 0.06 -17.42
C TYR A 39 5.16 1.37 -16.74
N PRO A 40 6.46 1.51 -16.44
CA PRO A 40 6.93 2.72 -15.76
C PRO A 40 6.77 3.95 -16.65
N PRO A 41 6.42 5.11 -16.07
CA PRO A 41 6.36 6.35 -16.85
C PRO A 41 7.76 6.74 -17.30
N LYS A 42 7.98 6.81 -18.61
CA LYS A 42 9.29 7.06 -19.22
C LYS A 42 9.77 8.49 -19.03
N LYS A 43 8.84 9.45 -19.10
CA LYS A 43 9.14 10.88 -18.95
C LYS A 43 8.56 11.42 -17.64
N THR A 44 9.25 12.37 -17.04
CA THR A 44 8.71 13.14 -15.92
C THR A 44 7.40 13.79 -16.30
N ASN A 45 6.35 13.53 -15.51
CA ASN A 45 5.00 14.05 -15.76
C ASN A 45 4.27 14.31 -14.44
N HIS A 46 3.10 14.95 -14.50
CA HIS A 46 2.31 15.30 -13.32
C HIS A 46 1.14 14.34 -13.01
N PHE A 47 0.99 13.24 -13.77
CA PHE A 47 -0.21 12.40 -13.69
C PHE A 47 0.03 10.98 -13.19
N TYR A 48 1.19 10.40 -13.46
CA TYR A 48 1.43 8.99 -13.22
C TYR A 48 2.84 8.73 -12.70
N GLY A 49 2.95 7.82 -11.74
CA GLY A 49 4.20 7.38 -11.14
C GLY A 49 4.51 8.05 -9.80
N TYR A 50 5.70 7.76 -9.27
CA TYR A 50 6.19 8.34 -8.03
C TYR A 50 6.73 9.76 -8.30
N ARG A 51 6.05 10.77 -7.79
CA ARG A 51 6.26 12.18 -8.12
C ARG A 51 6.55 13.00 -6.87
N THR A 52 7.82 13.22 -6.63
CA THR A 52 8.30 14.13 -5.58
C THR A 52 9.29 15.12 -6.18
N LYS A 53 9.64 16.16 -5.43
CA LYS A 53 10.68 17.10 -5.86
C LYS A 53 12.00 16.38 -6.14
N THR A 54 12.33 15.37 -5.36
CA THR A 54 13.56 14.58 -5.55
C THR A 54 13.48 13.73 -6.81
N SER A 55 12.39 12.98 -7.00
CA SER A 55 12.22 12.08 -8.16
C SER A 55 12.17 12.84 -9.49
N MET A 56 11.63 14.05 -9.49
CA MET A 56 11.46 14.88 -10.68
C MET A 56 12.68 15.75 -11.01
N ARG A 57 13.77 15.64 -10.26
CA ARG A 57 14.94 16.49 -10.36
C ARG A 57 15.73 16.26 -11.67
N SER A 58 15.79 15.04 -12.14
CA SER A 58 16.43 14.67 -13.41
C SER A 58 15.81 13.38 -13.97
N GLN A 59 16.07 13.11 -15.25
CA GLN A 59 15.59 11.88 -15.89
C GLN A 59 16.20 10.63 -15.27
N GLU A 60 17.45 10.68 -14.85
CA GLU A 60 18.12 9.56 -14.19
C GLU A 60 17.47 9.24 -12.84
N VAL A 61 17.23 10.25 -12.00
CA VAL A 61 16.54 10.09 -10.71
C VAL A 61 15.12 9.59 -10.92
N TRP A 62 14.42 10.15 -11.91
CA TRP A 62 13.07 9.72 -12.26
C TRP A 62 13.01 8.23 -12.59
N ASN A 63 13.87 7.77 -13.51
CA ASN A 63 13.88 6.37 -13.94
C ASN A 63 14.11 5.40 -12.77
N TYR A 64 15.06 5.72 -11.91
CA TYR A 64 15.34 4.91 -10.73
C TYR A 64 14.17 4.95 -9.74
N ALA A 65 13.63 6.13 -9.48
CA ALA A 65 12.53 6.31 -8.54
C ALA A 65 11.28 5.52 -8.94
N GLN A 66 10.95 5.46 -10.23
CA GLN A 66 9.78 4.72 -10.69
C GLN A 66 9.90 3.22 -10.44
N THR A 67 11.04 2.63 -10.76
CA THR A 67 11.28 1.19 -10.53
C THR A 67 11.38 0.86 -9.05
N PHE A 68 12.11 1.67 -8.29
CA PHE A 68 12.31 1.44 -6.85
C PHE A 68 11.01 1.59 -6.07
N SER A 69 10.25 2.65 -6.32
CA SER A 69 8.96 2.87 -5.66
C SER A 69 7.93 1.79 -6.03
N ALA A 70 7.90 1.36 -7.29
CA ALA A 70 7.00 0.29 -7.73
C ALA A 70 7.22 -1.00 -6.94
N LYS A 71 8.48 -1.40 -6.72
CA LYS A 71 8.82 -2.56 -5.89
C LYS A 71 8.40 -2.35 -4.43
N LYS A 72 8.62 -1.16 -3.87
CA LYS A 72 8.20 -0.83 -2.51
C LYS A 72 6.69 -0.90 -2.34
N ILE A 73 5.92 -0.38 -3.30
CA ILE A 73 4.45 -0.44 -3.30
C ILE A 73 3.96 -1.89 -3.37
N GLN A 74 4.58 -2.72 -4.22
CA GLN A 74 4.25 -4.16 -4.28
C GLN A 74 4.51 -4.86 -2.94
N HIS A 75 5.67 -4.63 -2.32
CA HIS A 75 5.98 -5.22 -1.02
C HIS A 75 4.99 -4.76 0.05
N LEU A 76 4.66 -3.48 0.08
CA LEU A 76 3.64 -2.95 0.99
C LEU A 76 2.30 -3.65 0.77
N GLY A 77 1.91 -3.85 -0.49
CA GLY A 77 0.69 -4.58 -0.86
C GLY A 77 0.69 -6.02 -0.34
N VAL A 78 1.79 -6.75 -0.53
CA VAL A 78 1.95 -8.12 -0.04
C VAL A 78 1.84 -8.18 1.48
N TYR A 79 2.59 -7.34 2.19
CA TYR A 79 2.57 -7.31 3.65
C TYR A 79 1.20 -6.93 4.21
N SER A 80 0.53 -5.94 3.60
CA SER A 80 -0.82 -5.56 4.00
C SER A 80 -1.83 -6.69 3.76
N PHE A 81 -1.76 -7.35 2.61
CA PHE A 81 -2.64 -8.47 2.28
C PHE A 81 -2.50 -9.62 3.28
N PHE A 82 -1.28 -10.07 3.54
CA PHE A 82 -1.03 -11.11 4.53
C PHE A 82 -1.35 -10.66 5.95
N GLY A 83 -1.12 -9.39 6.29
CA GLY A 83 -1.55 -8.79 7.55
C GLY A 83 -3.07 -8.87 7.72
N GLY A 84 -3.83 -8.64 6.64
CA GLY A 84 -5.28 -8.81 6.63
C GLY A 84 -5.71 -10.26 6.89
N ILE A 85 -5.01 -11.24 6.30
CA ILE A 85 -5.25 -12.68 6.56
C ILE A 85 -4.99 -13.01 8.03
N LEU A 86 -3.88 -12.54 8.58
CA LEU A 86 -3.56 -12.76 10.00
C LEU A 86 -4.59 -12.09 10.93
N ALA A 87 -5.05 -10.90 10.57
CA ALA A 87 -6.07 -10.18 11.34
C ALA A 87 -7.40 -10.95 11.43
N TYR A 88 -7.70 -11.80 10.46
CA TYR A 88 -8.89 -12.66 10.48
C TYR A 88 -8.92 -13.59 11.71
N PHE A 89 -7.75 -14.05 12.14
CA PHE A 89 -7.62 -14.98 13.28
C PHE A 89 -7.52 -14.27 14.64
N VAL A 90 -7.51 -12.93 14.65
CA VAL A 90 -7.40 -12.14 15.87
C VAL A 90 -8.80 -11.70 16.32
N ASN A 91 -9.15 -12.04 17.56
CA ASN A 91 -10.38 -11.53 18.18
C ASN A 91 -10.16 -10.11 18.67
N ILE A 92 -10.58 -9.13 17.89
CA ILE A 92 -10.42 -7.71 18.17
C ILE A 92 -11.78 -7.02 18.05
N ASP A 93 -12.05 -6.08 18.95
CA ASP A 93 -13.23 -5.25 18.88
C ASP A 93 -13.30 -4.49 17.54
N GLN A 94 -14.52 -4.43 16.95
CA GLN A 94 -14.72 -3.87 15.62
C GLN A 94 -14.30 -2.38 15.53
N PHE A 95 -14.57 -1.61 16.57
CA PHE A 95 -14.16 -0.21 16.62
C PHE A 95 -12.63 -0.07 16.59
N PHE A 96 -11.92 -0.82 17.43
CA PHE A 96 -10.46 -0.84 17.43
C PHE A 96 -9.89 -1.37 16.12
N ALA A 97 -10.49 -2.41 15.55
CA ALA A 97 -10.06 -2.97 14.26
C ALA A 97 -10.15 -1.94 13.14
N MET A 98 -11.24 -1.19 13.08
CA MET A 98 -11.45 -0.14 12.08
C MET A 98 -10.39 0.96 12.20
N TRP A 99 -10.20 1.51 13.38
CA TRP A 99 -9.22 2.60 13.58
C TRP A 99 -7.78 2.14 13.41
N THR A 100 -7.47 0.91 13.82
CA THR A 100 -6.15 0.30 13.56
C THR A 100 -5.90 0.15 12.07
N GLY A 101 -6.88 -0.34 11.31
CA GLY A 101 -6.79 -0.46 9.87
C GLY A 101 -6.56 0.88 9.17
N ILE A 102 -7.36 1.89 9.50
CA ILE A 102 -7.22 3.25 8.95
C ILE A 102 -5.85 3.84 9.28
N SER A 103 -5.39 3.68 10.51
CA SER A 103 -4.07 4.15 10.96
C SER A 103 -2.95 3.49 10.16
N LEU A 104 -3.01 2.17 9.96
CA LEU A 104 -2.00 1.43 9.22
C LEU A 104 -1.96 1.81 7.74
N ILE A 105 -3.10 1.87 7.06
CA ILE A 105 -3.13 2.24 5.64
C ILE A 105 -2.74 3.69 5.38
N THR A 106 -2.75 4.52 6.41
CA THR A 106 -2.26 5.91 6.34
C THR A 106 -0.77 5.99 6.67
N ALA A 107 -0.36 5.39 7.78
CA ALA A 107 1.01 5.47 8.29
C ALA A 107 2.02 4.69 7.42
N LEU A 108 1.69 3.49 6.97
CA LEU A 108 2.63 2.65 6.22
C LEU A 108 3.06 3.25 4.88
N PRO A 109 2.17 3.81 4.04
CA PRO A 109 2.59 4.52 2.83
C PRO A 109 3.45 5.75 3.12
N ILE A 110 3.17 6.49 4.19
CA ILE A 110 3.97 7.66 4.59
C ILE A 110 5.40 7.20 4.95
N LEU A 111 5.54 6.15 5.76
CA LEU A 111 6.85 5.58 6.09
C LEU A 111 7.58 5.07 4.84
N MET A 112 6.86 4.46 3.92
CA MET A 112 7.40 4.00 2.64
C MET A 112 7.95 5.19 1.83
N ILE A 113 7.23 6.29 1.75
CA ILE A 113 7.69 7.51 1.06
C ILE A 113 8.99 8.03 1.69
N PHE A 114 9.08 8.09 3.02
CA PHE A 114 10.31 8.48 3.71
C PHE A 114 11.48 7.55 3.36
N GLN A 115 11.26 6.26 3.29
CA GLN A 115 12.29 5.30 2.89
C GLN A 115 12.75 5.51 1.45
N ILE A 116 11.80 5.75 0.53
CA ILE A 116 12.12 6.03 -0.87
C ILE A 116 12.93 7.33 -0.99
N GLU A 117 12.47 8.41 -0.35
CA GLU A 117 13.18 9.69 -0.37
C GLU A 117 14.59 9.58 0.21
N LYS A 118 14.75 8.85 1.30
CA LYS A 118 16.06 8.59 1.91
C LYS A 118 16.99 7.88 0.92
N GLU A 119 16.52 6.86 0.22
CA GLU A 119 17.30 6.12 -0.78
C GLU A 119 17.65 7.00 -1.98
N LEU A 120 16.71 7.78 -2.49
CA LEU A 120 16.97 8.70 -3.60
C LEU A 120 18.04 9.73 -3.25
N LYS A 121 17.96 10.32 -2.06
CA LYS A 121 18.95 11.30 -1.58
C LYS A 121 20.34 10.68 -1.33
N ARG A 122 20.36 9.44 -0.87
CA ARG A 122 21.62 8.69 -0.66
C ARG A 122 22.28 8.36 -2.01
N ARG A 123 21.51 7.91 -2.97
CA ARG A 123 22.02 7.47 -4.27
C ARG A 123 22.34 8.64 -5.21
N PHE A 124 21.58 9.70 -5.14
CA PHE A 124 21.70 10.90 -5.96
C PHE A 124 21.86 12.14 -5.08
N PRO A 125 23.01 12.32 -4.44
CA PRO A 125 23.24 13.48 -3.59
C PRO A 125 23.18 14.78 -4.41
N LYS A 126 22.72 15.85 -3.78
CA LYS A 126 22.81 17.19 -4.38
C LYS A 126 24.30 17.60 -4.43
N THR A 127 24.74 17.90 -5.61
CA THR A 127 26.06 18.51 -5.81
C THR A 127 25.98 20.02 -5.69
#